data_a9f421b1e0410a044b41f82e0eb03a0d
#
_entry.id   a9f421b1e0410a044b41f82e0eb03a0d
#
_cell.length_a   1.000
_cell.length_b   1.000
_cell.length_c   1.000
_cell.angle_alpha   90.00
_cell.angle_beta   90.00
_cell.angle_gamma   90.00
#
_symmetry.space_group_name_H-M   'P 1'
#
loop_
_entity.id
_entity.type
_entity.pdbx_description
1 polymer ?
#
loop_
_entity_poly.entity_id
_entity_poly.type
_entity_poly.pdbx_seq_one_letter_code
_entity_poly.pdbx_strand_id
1 'polypeptide(L)'
;MPNLPDGWVQVWFLMPPGSNATSLGMGAERVAPDRVRLPWAAWGAFDAAKHDVFRVERDGDGQWWVKEKIAASGYCAIRVWAPDDDHPEHFQDAVLADFARLNVSGVGMFGLVVLDVPPTADLPSVRRLLRDGEHAGRWTVDDLCVTAAWRAAVP
;
A
#
# COMPACT_ATOMS: atom_id res chain seq x y z
N MET A 1 21.00 -4.10 -8.40
CA MET A 1 20.24 -3.57 -7.25
C MET A 1 20.36 -2.08 -7.23
N PRO A 2 19.25 -1.34 -7.24
CA PRO A 2 19.34 0.07 -6.96
C PRO A 2 19.94 0.27 -5.56
N ASN A 3 20.84 1.23 -5.44
CA ASN A 3 21.39 1.58 -4.13
C ASN A 3 20.27 2.18 -3.28
N LEU A 4 20.03 1.58 -2.12
CA LEU A 4 19.11 2.14 -1.14
C LEU A 4 19.73 3.37 -0.48
N PRO A 5 18.92 4.34 -0.03
CA PRO A 5 19.40 5.46 0.78
C PRO A 5 20.11 4.97 2.04
N ASP A 6 20.98 5.81 2.59
CA ASP A 6 21.65 5.52 3.86
C ASP A 6 20.60 5.28 4.97
N GLY A 7 20.82 4.24 5.77
CA GLY A 7 19.88 3.86 6.82
C GLY A 7 18.68 3.01 6.36
N TRP A 8 18.64 2.70 5.07
CA TRP A 8 17.59 1.82 4.52
C TRP A 8 18.12 0.41 4.33
N VAL A 9 17.20 -0.56 4.40
CA VAL A 9 17.48 -1.96 4.16
C VAL A 9 16.43 -2.56 3.24
N GLN A 10 16.82 -3.59 2.48
CA GLN A 10 15.88 -4.40 1.70
C GLN A 10 15.17 -5.35 2.66
N VAL A 11 13.84 -5.33 2.65
CA VAL A 11 13.02 -6.25 3.45
C VAL A 11 12.12 -7.09 2.56
N TRP A 12 11.69 -8.23 3.07
CA TRP A 12 10.85 -9.19 2.35
C TRP A 12 9.60 -9.51 3.15
N PHE A 13 8.48 -9.45 2.47
CA PHE A 13 7.19 -9.93 2.99
C PHE A 13 6.92 -11.32 2.46
N LEU A 14 6.53 -12.24 3.32
CA LEU A 14 5.99 -13.52 2.89
C LEU A 14 4.57 -13.29 2.39
N MET A 15 4.29 -13.70 1.15
CA MET A 15 2.98 -13.50 0.54
C MET A 15 2.03 -14.62 0.97
N PRO A 16 0.71 -14.34 1.04
CA PRO A 16 -0.28 -15.36 1.39
C PRO A 16 -0.28 -16.52 0.38
N PRO A 17 -0.66 -17.74 0.82
CA PRO A 17 -0.85 -18.87 -0.09
C PRO A 17 -1.83 -18.53 -1.22
N GLY A 18 -1.51 -18.95 -2.44
CA GLY A 18 -2.31 -18.65 -3.62
C GLY A 18 -1.97 -17.34 -4.32
N SER A 19 -1.03 -16.54 -3.78
CA SER A 19 -0.49 -15.38 -4.46
C SER A 19 0.37 -15.77 -5.66
N ASN A 20 0.49 -14.87 -6.66
CA ASN A 20 1.33 -15.07 -7.84
C ASN A 20 2.83 -15.13 -7.51
N ALA A 21 3.23 -14.60 -6.36
CA ALA A 21 4.60 -14.62 -5.87
C ALA A 21 4.62 -15.14 -4.43
N THR A 22 5.74 -15.78 -4.04
CA THR A 22 5.94 -16.28 -2.67
C THR A 22 6.40 -15.19 -1.71
N SER A 23 7.06 -14.16 -2.23
CA SER A 23 7.58 -13.05 -1.43
C SER A 23 7.51 -11.74 -2.22
N LEU A 24 7.49 -10.63 -1.48
CA LEU A 24 7.54 -9.28 -2.03
C LEU A 24 8.68 -8.54 -1.34
N GLY A 25 9.61 -8.00 -2.13
CA GLY A 25 10.73 -7.21 -1.62
C GLY A 25 10.51 -5.72 -1.78
N MET A 26 10.96 -4.96 -0.79
CA MET A 26 10.98 -3.49 -0.87
C MET A 26 12.06 -2.91 0.04
N GLY A 27 12.49 -1.68 -0.29
CA GLY A 27 13.34 -0.90 0.61
C GLY A 27 12.52 -0.31 1.74
N ALA A 28 13.07 -0.28 2.96
CA ALA A 28 12.44 0.33 4.12
C ALA A 28 13.48 1.04 4.98
N GLU A 29 13.04 2.10 5.67
CA GLU A 29 13.89 2.85 6.58
C GLU A 29 14.10 2.07 7.88
N ARG A 30 15.35 1.83 8.24
CA ARG A 30 15.67 1.19 9.51
C ARG A 30 15.58 2.21 10.64
N VAL A 31 14.65 1.99 11.57
CA VAL A 31 14.39 2.92 12.70
C VAL A 31 14.90 2.39 14.03
N ALA A 32 15.25 1.10 14.10
CA ALA A 32 15.88 0.43 15.24
C ALA A 32 16.62 -0.81 14.72
N PRO A 33 17.45 -1.49 15.53
CA PRO A 33 18.22 -2.66 15.07
C PRO A 33 17.36 -3.75 14.40
N ASP A 34 16.12 -3.96 14.86
CA ASP A 34 15.20 -4.98 14.36
C ASP A 34 13.86 -4.39 13.87
N ARG A 35 13.81 -3.10 13.54
CA ARG A 35 12.57 -2.42 13.13
C ARG A 35 12.78 -1.56 11.91
N VAL A 36 11.78 -1.58 11.03
CA VAL A 36 11.74 -0.76 9.82
C VAL A 36 10.43 -0.01 9.72
N ARG A 37 10.47 1.17 9.09
CA ARG A 37 9.30 1.95 8.70
C ARG A 37 9.13 1.87 7.19
N LEU A 38 7.92 1.57 6.74
CA LEU A 38 7.62 1.50 5.31
C LEU A 38 7.53 2.92 4.72
N PRO A 39 8.20 3.19 3.59
CA PRO A 39 8.11 4.50 2.92
C PRO A 39 6.79 4.69 2.16
N TRP A 40 6.15 3.58 1.79
CA TRP A 40 4.84 3.50 1.14
C TRP A 40 4.22 2.15 1.47
N ALA A 41 2.95 1.95 1.10
CA ALA A 41 2.29 0.66 1.29
C ALA A 41 3.06 -0.46 0.59
N ALA A 42 3.16 -1.61 1.23
CA ALA A 42 3.75 -2.78 0.61
C ALA A 42 2.83 -3.25 -0.52
N TRP A 43 3.38 -3.34 -1.72
CA TRP A 43 2.64 -3.62 -2.93
C TRP A 43 2.01 -5.02 -2.88
N GLY A 44 0.69 -5.08 -2.75
CA GLY A 44 -0.03 -6.36 -2.70
C GLY A 44 0.03 -7.11 -1.38
N ALA A 45 0.81 -6.66 -0.39
CA ALA A 45 0.80 -7.26 0.94
C ALA A 45 -0.36 -6.71 1.76
N PHE A 46 -1.07 -7.60 2.46
CA PHE A 46 -2.14 -7.22 3.35
C PHE A 46 -1.61 -6.66 4.67
N ASP A 47 -2.38 -5.75 5.28
CA ASP A 47 -2.12 -5.16 6.59
C ASP A 47 -0.76 -4.43 6.67
N ALA A 48 -0.35 -3.80 5.58
CA ALA A 48 0.89 -3.03 5.51
C ALA A 48 0.65 -1.69 4.80
N ALA A 49 0.59 -0.61 5.57
CA ALA A 49 0.35 0.74 5.06
C ALA A 49 1.61 1.60 5.15
N LYS A 50 1.60 2.72 4.44
CA LYS A 50 2.66 3.72 4.49
C LYS A 50 2.95 4.15 5.93
N HIS A 51 4.22 4.22 6.27
CA HIS A 51 4.75 4.60 7.58
C HIS A 51 4.46 3.64 8.73
N ASP A 52 3.85 2.48 8.47
CA ASP A 52 3.77 1.43 9.47
C ASP A 52 5.17 0.96 9.86
N VAL A 53 5.35 0.60 11.12
CA VAL A 53 6.60 0.07 11.66
C VAL A 53 6.46 -1.42 11.90
N PHE A 54 7.39 -2.20 11.38
CA PHE A 54 7.42 -3.65 11.50
C PHE A 54 8.69 -4.12 12.18
N ARG A 55 8.57 -5.19 12.95
CA ARG A 55 9.72 -5.97 13.41
C ARG A 55 10.21 -6.84 12.25
N VAL A 56 11.53 -6.93 12.11
CA VAL A 56 12.19 -7.75 11.09
C VAL A 56 13.18 -8.70 11.74
N GLU A 57 13.38 -9.85 11.11
CA GLU A 57 14.38 -10.84 11.49
C GLU A 57 15.27 -11.19 10.31
N ARG A 58 16.55 -11.35 10.58
CA ARG A 58 17.52 -11.73 9.58
C ARG A 58 17.61 -13.26 9.52
N ASP A 59 17.53 -13.82 8.30
CA ASP A 59 17.69 -15.25 8.10
C ASP A 59 19.16 -15.68 7.94
N GLY A 60 19.40 -16.97 7.72
CA GLY A 60 20.74 -17.51 7.54
C GLY A 60 21.46 -17.02 6.28
N ASP A 61 20.74 -16.51 5.31
CA ASP A 61 21.29 -15.94 4.06
C ASP A 61 21.51 -14.41 4.16
N GLY A 62 21.25 -13.83 5.32
CA GLY A 62 21.39 -12.41 5.55
C GLY A 62 20.22 -11.55 5.05
N GLN A 63 19.10 -12.16 4.70
CA GLN A 63 17.89 -11.47 4.24
C GLN A 63 17.03 -11.05 5.44
N TRP A 64 16.45 -9.83 5.36
CA TRP A 64 15.56 -9.32 6.38
C TRP A 64 14.11 -9.64 6.04
N TRP A 65 13.44 -10.39 6.92
CA TRP A 65 12.03 -10.77 6.77
C TRP A 65 11.15 -10.00 7.73
N VAL A 66 10.06 -9.45 7.20
CA VAL A 66 9.04 -8.77 8.00
C VAL A 66 8.27 -9.81 8.81
N LYS A 67 8.10 -9.57 10.11
CA LYS A 67 7.43 -10.51 11.03
C LYS A 67 6.11 -9.97 11.56
N GLU A 68 6.13 -8.86 12.30
CA GLU A 68 4.90 -8.34 12.91
C GLU A 68 4.88 -6.83 12.88
N LYS A 69 3.68 -6.26 12.85
CA LYS A 69 3.48 -4.83 12.96
C LYS A 69 3.65 -4.40 14.42
N ILE A 70 4.58 -3.47 14.64
CA ILE A 70 4.86 -2.89 15.95
C ILE A 70 4.01 -1.64 16.18
N ALA A 71 3.86 -0.81 15.14
CA ALA A 71 3.08 0.42 15.22
C ALA A 71 2.37 0.70 13.91
N ALA A 72 1.07 0.94 13.99
CA ALA A 72 0.28 1.40 12.86
C ALA A 72 0.41 2.92 12.73
N SER A 73 0.58 3.41 11.51
CA SER A 73 0.75 4.84 11.23
C SER A 73 -0.57 5.61 11.20
N GLY A 74 -1.68 4.91 11.02
CA GLY A 74 -2.98 5.52 10.74
C GLY A 74 -3.29 5.71 9.25
N TYR A 75 -2.31 5.47 8.37
CA TYR A 75 -2.57 5.39 6.93
C TYR A 75 -3.42 4.18 6.60
N CYS A 76 -4.24 4.31 5.55
CA CYS A 76 -4.88 3.17 4.90
C CYS A 76 -4.16 2.88 3.57
N ALA A 77 -4.15 1.62 3.18
CA ALA A 77 -3.68 1.17 1.88
C ALA A 77 -4.86 0.56 1.11
N ILE A 78 -5.20 1.16 -0.02
CA ILE A 78 -6.35 0.76 -0.83
C ILE A 78 -5.86 0.45 -2.24
N ARG A 79 -6.18 -0.73 -2.75
CA ARG A 79 -5.84 -1.12 -4.12
C ARG A 79 -7.03 -0.83 -5.04
N VAL A 80 -6.76 -0.15 -6.15
CA VAL A 80 -7.74 0.16 -7.19
C VAL A 80 -7.23 -0.43 -8.50
N TRP A 81 -8.06 -1.17 -9.20
CA TRP A 81 -7.66 -1.82 -10.45
C TRP A 81 -8.83 -1.98 -11.41
N ALA A 82 -8.51 -2.07 -12.71
CA ALA A 82 -9.47 -2.32 -13.76
C ALA A 82 -9.04 -3.59 -14.51
N PRO A 83 -9.87 -4.68 -14.49
CA PRO A 83 -9.43 -5.98 -14.98
C PRO A 83 -9.20 -6.05 -16.49
N ASP A 84 -9.87 -5.25 -17.30
CA ASP A 84 -9.86 -5.35 -18.76
C ASP A 84 -9.51 -4.03 -19.44
N ASP A 85 -8.58 -3.26 -18.87
CA ASP A 85 -8.17 -1.99 -19.47
C ASP A 85 -7.06 -2.20 -20.50
N ASP A 86 -7.31 -1.79 -21.75
CA ASP A 86 -6.33 -1.86 -22.84
C ASP A 86 -5.21 -0.80 -22.70
N HIS A 87 -5.39 0.18 -21.82
CA HIS A 87 -4.45 1.29 -21.59
C HIS A 87 -4.17 1.47 -20.10
N PRO A 88 -3.42 0.54 -19.46
CA PRO A 88 -3.21 0.56 -18.02
C PRO A 88 -2.55 1.84 -17.51
N GLU A 89 -1.66 2.47 -18.28
CA GLU A 89 -1.02 3.73 -17.88
C GLU A 89 -2.04 4.88 -17.80
N HIS A 90 -2.97 4.96 -18.74
CA HIS A 90 -4.01 5.99 -18.74
C HIS A 90 -4.95 5.81 -17.54
N PHE A 91 -5.30 4.57 -17.23
CA PHE A 91 -6.09 4.25 -16.05
C PHE A 91 -5.39 4.67 -14.77
N GLN A 92 -4.12 4.31 -14.61
CA GLN A 92 -3.32 4.66 -13.44
C GLN A 92 -3.23 6.17 -13.25
N ASP A 93 -2.92 6.92 -14.31
CA ASP A 93 -2.80 8.38 -14.27
C ASP A 93 -4.14 9.03 -13.92
N ALA A 94 -5.26 8.55 -14.47
CA ALA A 94 -6.58 9.06 -14.17
C ALA A 94 -6.97 8.84 -12.71
N VAL A 95 -6.73 7.65 -12.18
CA VAL A 95 -6.99 7.32 -10.77
C VAL A 95 -6.16 8.21 -9.85
N LEU A 96 -4.86 8.30 -10.09
CA LEU A 96 -3.96 9.14 -9.28
C LEU A 96 -4.39 10.61 -9.29
N ALA A 97 -4.80 11.14 -10.45
CA ALA A 97 -5.28 12.52 -10.58
C ALA A 97 -6.57 12.75 -9.80
N ASP A 98 -7.52 11.80 -9.85
CA ASP A 98 -8.79 11.93 -9.14
C ASP A 98 -8.58 11.98 -7.61
N PHE A 99 -7.71 11.11 -7.08
CA PHE A 99 -7.45 11.06 -5.64
C PHE A 99 -6.52 12.16 -5.15
N ALA A 100 -5.65 12.70 -6.01
CA ALA A 100 -4.81 13.85 -5.67
C ALA A 100 -5.64 15.08 -5.25
N ARG A 101 -6.84 15.23 -5.78
CA ARG A 101 -7.78 16.31 -5.42
C ARG A 101 -8.25 16.20 -3.97
N LEU A 102 -8.17 15.01 -3.38
CA LEU A 102 -8.51 14.74 -1.98
C LEU A 102 -7.28 14.63 -1.09
N ASN A 103 -6.11 15.06 -1.59
CA ASN A 103 -4.81 14.96 -0.91
C ASN A 103 -4.43 13.50 -0.59
N VAL A 104 -4.82 12.58 -1.45
CA VAL A 104 -4.45 11.17 -1.37
C VAL A 104 -3.45 10.88 -2.49
N SER A 105 -2.29 10.39 -2.13
CA SER A 105 -1.27 9.95 -3.07
C SER A 105 -1.32 8.44 -3.28
N GLY A 106 -0.58 7.96 -4.25
CA GLY A 106 -0.50 6.53 -4.52
C GLY A 106 0.59 6.22 -5.53
N VAL A 107 0.76 4.94 -5.81
CA VAL A 107 1.69 4.43 -6.81
C VAL A 107 0.94 3.55 -7.78
N GLY A 108 1.12 3.80 -9.08
CA GLY A 108 0.54 2.99 -10.15
C GLY A 108 1.58 2.11 -10.83
N MET A 109 1.21 0.85 -11.09
CA MET A 109 2.05 -0.11 -11.80
C MET A 109 1.19 -1.28 -12.30
N PHE A 110 1.42 -1.69 -13.54
CA PHE A 110 0.75 -2.87 -14.13
C PHE A 110 -0.78 -2.82 -14.10
N GLY A 111 -1.38 -1.63 -14.29
CA GLY A 111 -2.84 -1.47 -14.25
C GLY A 111 -3.44 -1.46 -12.84
N LEU A 112 -2.61 -1.44 -11.83
CA LEU A 112 -3.01 -1.33 -10.43
C LEU A 112 -2.56 0.01 -9.87
N VAL A 113 -3.35 0.55 -8.92
CA VAL A 113 -2.94 1.69 -8.10
C VAL A 113 -3.12 1.30 -6.64
N VAL A 114 -2.09 1.51 -5.85
CA VAL A 114 -2.20 1.41 -4.39
C VAL A 114 -2.20 2.83 -3.84
N LEU A 115 -3.30 3.21 -3.21
CA LEU A 115 -3.49 4.52 -2.59
C LEU A 115 -2.97 4.50 -1.16
N ASP A 116 -2.22 5.53 -0.80
CA ASP A 116 -1.79 5.81 0.57
C ASP A 116 -2.70 6.91 1.14
N VAL A 117 -3.72 6.50 1.87
CA VAL A 117 -4.72 7.41 2.43
C VAL A 117 -4.27 7.89 3.80
N PRO A 118 -3.88 9.17 3.96
CA PRO A 118 -3.39 9.66 5.25
C PRO A 118 -4.52 9.74 6.29
N PRO A 119 -4.19 9.67 7.60
CA PRO A 119 -5.20 9.80 8.65
C PRO A 119 -5.90 11.17 8.67
N THR A 120 -5.29 12.17 8.03
CA THR A 120 -5.84 13.54 7.91
C THR A 120 -6.79 13.71 6.72
N ALA A 121 -6.94 12.71 5.85
CA ALA A 121 -7.82 12.79 4.69
C ALA A 121 -9.31 12.85 5.10
N ASP A 122 -10.12 13.44 4.22
CA ASP A 122 -11.58 13.37 4.33
C ASP A 122 -12.04 11.95 3.92
N LEU A 123 -12.06 11.03 4.89
CA LEU A 123 -12.36 9.63 4.63
C LEU A 123 -13.73 9.41 4.00
N PRO A 124 -14.82 10.08 4.43
CA PRO A 124 -16.10 9.95 3.75
C PRO A 124 -16.03 10.29 2.25
N SER A 125 -15.32 11.38 1.89
CA SER A 125 -15.15 11.78 0.48
C SER A 125 -14.32 10.78 -0.31
N VAL A 126 -13.25 10.25 0.27
CA VAL A 126 -12.41 9.21 -0.35
C VAL A 126 -13.25 7.95 -0.61
N ARG A 127 -13.99 7.48 0.39
CA ARG A 127 -14.83 6.30 0.25
C ARG A 127 -15.96 6.49 -0.76
N ARG A 128 -16.53 7.69 -0.83
CA ARG A 128 -17.55 8.02 -1.81
C ARG A 128 -17.00 7.94 -3.24
N LEU A 129 -15.83 8.52 -3.48
CA LEU A 129 -15.19 8.46 -4.79
C LEU A 129 -14.90 7.02 -5.21
N LEU A 130 -14.38 6.19 -4.29
CA LEU A 130 -14.14 4.77 -4.54
C LEU A 130 -15.43 4.04 -4.91
N ARG A 131 -16.49 4.21 -4.12
CA ARG A 131 -17.77 3.59 -4.34
C ARG A 131 -18.42 4.01 -5.66
N ASP A 132 -18.39 5.30 -5.96
CA ASP A 132 -18.98 5.83 -7.18
C ASP A 132 -18.27 5.29 -8.42
N GLY A 133 -16.98 5.13 -8.38
CA GLY A 133 -16.20 4.50 -9.45
C GLY A 133 -16.53 3.01 -9.63
N GLU A 134 -16.74 2.28 -8.53
CA GLU A 134 -17.19 0.87 -8.59
C GLU A 134 -18.58 0.76 -9.21
N HIS A 135 -19.53 1.59 -8.78
CA HIS A 135 -20.90 1.59 -9.32
C HIS A 135 -20.94 1.97 -10.80
N ALA A 136 -20.05 2.85 -11.24
CA ALA A 136 -19.91 3.24 -12.64
C ALA A 136 -19.13 2.22 -13.49
N GLY A 137 -18.63 1.14 -12.88
CA GLY A 137 -17.83 0.14 -13.58
C GLY A 137 -16.42 0.58 -13.96
N ARG A 138 -15.92 1.66 -13.35
CA ARG A 138 -14.59 2.20 -13.66
C ARG A 138 -13.47 1.34 -13.09
N TRP A 139 -13.67 0.79 -11.90
CA TRP A 139 -12.64 0.02 -11.18
C TRP A 139 -13.24 -0.96 -10.18
N THR A 140 -12.36 -1.83 -9.67
CA THR A 140 -12.59 -2.68 -8.51
C THR A 140 -11.69 -2.20 -7.38
N VAL A 141 -12.14 -2.32 -6.13
CA VAL A 141 -11.44 -1.83 -4.94
C VAL A 141 -11.21 -2.97 -3.95
N ASP A 142 -9.99 -3.04 -3.41
CA ASP A 142 -9.64 -3.94 -2.31
C ASP A 142 -9.06 -3.15 -1.14
N ASP A 143 -9.58 -3.37 0.05
CA ASP A 143 -9.02 -2.82 1.28
C ASP A 143 -7.82 -3.69 1.71
N LEU A 144 -6.61 -3.20 1.50
CA LEU A 144 -5.38 -3.93 1.89
C LEU A 144 -5.06 -3.73 3.37
N CYS A 145 -5.18 -2.51 3.85
CA CYS A 145 -4.95 -2.15 5.25
C CYS A 145 -5.82 -0.95 5.59
N VAL A 146 -6.77 -1.12 6.52
CA VAL A 146 -7.71 -0.06 6.88
C VAL A 146 -7.82 0.10 8.39
N THR A 147 -8.11 1.32 8.80
CA THR A 147 -8.26 1.69 10.21
C THR A 147 -9.72 1.61 10.67
N ALA A 148 -9.93 1.70 11.99
CA ALA A 148 -11.29 1.83 12.54
C ALA A 148 -11.99 3.09 12.03
N ALA A 149 -11.26 4.20 11.87
CA ALA A 149 -11.79 5.44 11.31
C ALA A 149 -12.29 5.26 9.87
N TRP A 150 -11.55 4.52 9.06
CA TRP A 150 -11.98 4.16 7.70
C TRP A 150 -13.30 3.40 7.71
N ARG A 151 -13.40 2.37 8.54
CA ARG A 151 -14.61 1.53 8.63
C ARG A 151 -15.81 2.32 9.12
N ALA A 152 -15.60 3.29 10.02
CA ALA A 152 -16.65 4.15 10.58
C ALA A 152 -17.08 5.27 9.63
N ALA A 153 -16.26 5.63 8.65
CA ALA A 153 -16.57 6.70 7.70
C ALA A 153 -17.71 6.28 6.76
N VAL A 154 -18.76 7.08 6.72
CA VAL A 154 -19.90 6.84 5.82
C VAL A 154 -19.63 7.56 4.49
N PRO A 155 -19.67 6.83 3.37
CA PRO A 155 -19.44 7.41 2.05
C PRO A 155 -20.49 8.44 1.64
#